data_a1c5c57612718d0533956a36232b4940
#
_entry.id   a1c5c57612718d0533956a36232b4940
#
_cell.length_a   1.000
_cell.length_b   1.000
_cell.length_c   1.000
_cell.angle_alpha   90.00
_cell.angle_beta   90.00
_cell.angle_gamma   90.00
#
_symmetry.space_group_name_H-M   'P 1'
#
loop_
_entity.id
_entity.type
_entity.pdbx_description
1 polymer ?
#
loop_
_entity_poly.entity_id
_entity_poly.type
_entity_poly.pdbx_seq_one_letter_code
_entity_poly.pdbx_strand_id
1 'polypeptide(L)'
;LEAYNTGHRNFGENRVQELTEKSEQLPKDISWHLIGHLQTNKVKYVSPFVSLIHSVDSLKLLEEINRQAAKHKRTIDVLLQIFIAREETKFGMEENEAESLLRSDFFQSLKHVRVRGLMGMASNTEDKNLVRKEFRGLYQFFERLKSEIGNPEFEILSMGMSSDYQIAIEEGSTMIRLGSSIFGER
;
A
#
# COMPACT_ATOMS: atom_id res chain seq x y z
N LEU A 1 -16.79 -6.71 -13.05
CA LEU A 1 -17.42 -8.00 -12.71
C LEU A 1 -16.67 -9.20 -13.30
N GLU A 2 -16.13 -9.12 -14.52
CA GLU A 2 -15.44 -10.25 -15.15
C GLU A 2 -14.31 -10.81 -14.27
N ALA A 3 -13.39 -9.96 -13.81
CA ALA A 3 -12.31 -10.38 -12.91
C ALA A 3 -12.82 -10.96 -11.56
N TYR A 4 -13.92 -10.44 -11.03
CA TYR A 4 -14.58 -11.00 -9.86
C TYR A 4 -15.11 -12.42 -10.12
N ASN A 5 -15.72 -12.65 -11.28
CA ASN A 5 -16.28 -13.94 -11.67
C ASN A 5 -15.21 -15.02 -11.86
N THR A 6 -13.93 -14.66 -12.09
CA THR A 6 -12.83 -15.62 -12.12
C THR A 6 -12.35 -16.05 -10.72
N GLY A 7 -12.99 -15.56 -9.67
CA GLY A 7 -12.62 -15.88 -8.28
C GLY A 7 -11.72 -14.86 -7.61
N HIS A 8 -11.26 -13.82 -8.33
CA HIS A 8 -10.43 -12.77 -7.72
C HIS A 8 -11.26 -11.93 -6.74
N ARG A 9 -10.64 -11.56 -5.60
CA ARG A 9 -11.33 -10.80 -4.54
C ARG A 9 -10.61 -9.52 -4.12
N ASN A 10 -9.31 -9.37 -4.41
CA ASN A 10 -8.54 -8.19 -4.02
C ASN A 10 -8.57 -7.16 -5.15
N PHE A 11 -9.31 -6.06 -4.98
CA PHE A 11 -9.42 -5.01 -5.99
C PHE A 11 -8.88 -3.69 -5.44
N GLY A 12 -8.05 -3.02 -6.24
CA GLY A 12 -7.44 -1.75 -5.89
C GLY A 12 -7.96 -0.58 -6.72
N GLU A 13 -8.14 0.58 -6.07
CA GLU A 13 -8.46 1.84 -6.73
C GLU A 13 -7.51 2.95 -6.30
N ASN A 14 -7.24 3.86 -7.22
CA ASN A 14 -6.38 5.01 -6.96
C ASN A 14 -7.15 6.17 -6.30
N ARG A 15 -8.44 6.32 -6.61
CA ARG A 15 -9.24 7.45 -6.18
C ARG A 15 -10.28 7.02 -5.14
N VAL A 16 -10.32 7.77 -4.02
CA VAL A 16 -11.29 7.52 -2.94
C VAL A 16 -12.73 7.50 -3.44
N GLN A 17 -13.09 8.43 -4.32
CA GLN A 17 -14.45 8.51 -4.86
C GLN A 17 -14.82 7.25 -5.64
N GLU A 18 -13.97 6.83 -6.59
CA GLU A 18 -14.19 5.60 -7.37
C GLU A 18 -14.26 4.36 -6.48
N LEU A 19 -13.38 4.28 -5.47
CA LEU A 19 -13.38 3.19 -4.50
C LEU A 19 -14.70 3.11 -3.73
N THR A 20 -15.20 4.26 -3.25
CA THR A 20 -16.47 4.34 -2.51
C THR A 20 -17.65 3.92 -3.37
N GLU A 21 -17.79 4.50 -4.56
CA GLU A 21 -18.86 4.19 -5.50
C GLU A 21 -18.89 2.69 -5.86
N LYS A 22 -17.72 2.11 -6.17
CA LYS A 22 -17.60 0.68 -6.51
C LYS A 22 -17.90 -0.23 -5.32
N SER A 23 -17.50 0.17 -4.11
CA SER A 23 -17.78 -0.61 -2.90
C SER A 23 -19.29 -0.70 -2.58
N GLU A 24 -20.07 0.29 -3.00
CA GLU A 24 -21.52 0.29 -2.86
C GLU A 24 -22.22 -0.57 -3.90
N GLN A 25 -21.71 -0.58 -5.13
CA GLN A 25 -22.35 -1.20 -6.30
C GLN A 25 -21.93 -2.66 -6.54
N LEU A 26 -20.76 -3.07 -6.07
CA LEU A 26 -20.19 -4.39 -6.33
C LEU A 26 -20.35 -5.33 -5.14
N PRO A 27 -20.11 -6.65 -5.31
CA PRO A 27 -20.25 -7.64 -4.25
C PRO A 27 -19.51 -7.29 -2.96
N LYS A 28 -20.13 -7.59 -1.82
CA LYS A 28 -19.62 -7.16 -0.50
C LYS A 28 -18.48 -8.02 0.04
N ASP A 29 -18.17 -9.12 -0.61
CA ASP A 29 -17.03 -10.00 -0.32
C ASP A 29 -15.73 -9.58 -1.03
N ILE A 30 -15.75 -8.43 -1.73
CA ILE A 30 -14.55 -7.83 -2.30
C ILE A 30 -13.69 -7.22 -1.19
N SER A 31 -12.42 -7.60 -1.18
CA SER A 31 -11.39 -6.96 -0.37
C SER A 31 -10.87 -5.71 -1.10
N TRP A 32 -11.33 -4.55 -0.65
CA TRP A 32 -10.98 -3.28 -1.28
C TRP A 32 -9.65 -2.74 -0.80
N HIS A 33 -8.76 -2.41 -1.73
CA HIS A 33 -7.47 -1.79 -1.46
C HIS A 33 -7.44 -0.36 -2.02
N LEU A 34 -6.99 0.60 -1.21
CA LEU A 34 -6.65 1.93 -1.71
C LEU A 34 -5.17 1.96 -2.05
N ILE A 35 -4.83 2.12 -3.33
CA ILE A 35 -3.46 2.06 -3.83
C ILE A 35 -2.88 3.41 -4.28
N GLY A 36 -3.72 4.43 -4.42
CA GLY A 36 -3.31 5.80 -4.75
C GLY A 36 -3.14 6.67 -3.49
N HIS A 37 -2.58 7.88 -3.68
CA HIS A 37 -2.34 8.82 -2.59
C HIS A 37 -3.63 9.16 -1.83
N LEU A 38 -3.57 9.05 -0.50
CA LEU A 38 -4.70 9.30 0.39
C LEU A 38 -4.51 10.60 1.16
N GLN A 39 -5.32 11.59 0.86
CA GLN A 39 -5.38 12.80 1.68
C GLN A 39 -6.06 12.53 3.03
N THR A 40 -5.54 13.11 4.11
CA THR A 40 -6.02 12.93 5.48
C THR A 40 -7.53 13.17 5.62
N ASN A 41 -8.07 14.22 4.98
CA ASN A 41 -9.50 14.56 5.02
C ASN A 41 -10.41 13.56 4.28
N LYS A 42 -9.83 12.65 3.48
CA LYS A 42 -10.54 11.62 2.72
C LYS A 42 -10.62 10.27 3.45
N VAL A 43 -9.82 10.06 4.48
CA VAL A 43 -9.78 8.79 5.25
C VAL A 43 -11.17 8.35 5.72
N LYS A 44 -12.00 9.29 6.19
CA LYS A 44 -13.35 9.04 6.69
C LYS A 44 -14.27 8.31 5.70
N TYR A 45 -14.03 8.46 4.40
CA TYR A 45 -14.88 7.85 3.36
C TYR A 45 -14.53 6.38 3.11
N VAL A 46 -13.28 5.98 3.30
CA VAL A 46 -12.81 4.62 3.02
C VAL A 46 -12.73 3.74 4.28
N SER A 47 -12.55 4.34 5.44
CA SER A 47 -12.41 3.62 6.71
C SER A 47 -13.57 2.70 7.08
N PRO A 48 -14.83 2.90 6.64
CA PRO A 48 -15.91 1.94 6.92
C PRO A 48 -15.74 0.57 6.28
N PHE A 49 -15.03 0.47 5.14
CA PHE A 49 -15.01 -0.76 4.35
C PHE A 49 -13.64 -1.19 3.81
N VAL A 50 -12.66 -0.26 3.66
CA VAL A 50 -11.35 -0.59 3.09
C VAL A 50 -10.65 -1.70 3.89
N SER A 51 -10.03 -2.63 3.18
CA SER A 51 -9.27 -3.74 3.78
C SER A 51 -7.79 -3.39 3.94
N LEU A 52 -7.18 -2.77 2.93
CA LEU A 52 -5.77 -2.41 2.94
C LEU A 52 -5.53 -1.04 2.29
N ILE A 53 -4.78 -0.18 2.97
CA ILE A 53 -4.32 1.11 2.44
C ILE A 53 -2.82 1.00 2.17
N HIS A 54 -2.40 1.13 0.89
CA HIS A 54 -1.01 0.97 0.48
C HIS A 54 -0.17 2.23 0.63
N SER A 55 -0.80 3.40 0.72
CA SER A 55 -0.18 4.70 0.51
C SER A 55 -0.01 5.52 1.80
N VAL A 56 0.36 4.87 2.91
CA VAL A 56 0.62 5.58 4.16
C VAL A 56 2.04 6.17 4.12
N ASP A 57 2.11 7.47 3.91
CA ASP A 57 3.34 8.24 3.68
C ASP A 57 3.70 9.19 4.81
N SER A 58 2.95 9.20 5.91
CA SER A 58 3.21 10.09 7.03
C SER A 58 2.55 9.61 8.33
N LEU A 59 3.16 9.99 9.46
CA LEU A 59 2.61 9.77 10.79
C LEU A 59 1.20 10.35 10.92
N LYS A 60 0.99 11.58 10.43
CA LYS A 60 -0.31 12.27 10.45
C LYS A 60 -1.42 11.49 9.75
N LEU A 61 -1.09 10.85 8.62
CA LEU A 61 -2.06 10.02 7.90
C LEU A 61 -2.35 8.74 8.70
N LEU A 62 -1.34 8.11 9.28
CA LEU A 62 -1.49 6.91 10.10
C LEU A 62 -2.38 7.17 11.33
N GLU A 63 -2.17 8.30 12.02
CA GLU A 63 -3.02 8.77 13.13
C GLU A 63 -4.49 8.90 12.71
N GLU A 64 -4.73 9.55 11.60
CA GLU A 64 -6.09 9.76 11.09
C GLU A 64 -6.76 8.44 10.71
N ILE A 65 -6.02 7.50 10.09
CA ILE A 65 -6.53 6.16 9.79
C ILE A 65 -6.93 5.46 11.11
N ASN A 66 -6.05 5.46 12.10
CA ASN A 66 -6.34 4.87 13.42
C ASN A 66 -7.59 5.49 14.07
N ARG A 67 -7.69 6.81 14.04
CA ARG A 67 -8.83 7.56 14.61
C ARG A 67 -10.15 7.22 13.90
N GLN A 68 -10.16 7.14 12.57
CA GLN A 68 -11.37 6.80 11.81
C GLN A 68 -11.73 5.32 11.93
N ALA A 69 -10.74 4.43 11.93
CA ALA A 69 -10.95 3.00 12.16
C ALA A 69 -11.60 2.72 13.53
N ALA A 70 -11.14 3.44 14.58
CA ALA A 70 -11.73 3.36 15.92
C ALA A 70 -13.22 3.71 15.94
N LYS A 71 -13.66 4.76 15.21
CA LYS A 71 -15.07 5.14 15.09
C LYS A 71 -15.95 4.03 14.52
N HIS A 72 -15.39 3.26 13.61
CA HIS A 72 -16.08 2.14 12.96
C HIS A 72 -15.84 0.79 13.66
N LYS A 73 -15.15 0.80 14.81
CA LYS A 73 -14.79 -0.41 15.58
C LYS A 73 -14.06 -1.46 14.73
N ARG A 74 -13.17 -0.98 13.85
CA ARG A 74 -12.37 -1.80 12.94
C ARG A 74 -10.89 -1.65 13.25
N THR A 75 -10.11 -2.61 12.77
CA THR A 75 -8.67 -2.47 12.55
C THR A 75 -8.43 -2.49 11.05
N ILE A 76 -7.70 -1.51 10.54
CA ILE A 76 -7.40 -1.38 9.10
C ILE A 76 -5.95 -1.77 8.87
N ASP A 77 -5.74 -2.65 7.90
CA ASP A 77 -4.40 -3.02 7.44
C ASP A 77 -3.82 -1.89 6.59
N VAL A 78 -2.54 -1.60 6.80
CA VAL A 78 -1.83 -0.54 6.06
C VAL A 78 -0.44 -1.00 5.64
N LEU A 79 0.07 -0.41 4.55
CA LEU A 79 1.47 -0.48 4.16
C LEU A 79 2.09 0.91 4.31
N LEU A 80 3.33 0.98 4.78
CA LEU A 80 4.08 2.21 4.74
C LEU A 80 4.62 2.40 3.33
N GLN A 81 4.32 3.54 2.73
CA GLN A 81 4.85 3.88 1.42
C GLN A 81 6.24 4.48 1.57
N ILE A 82 7.22 3.81 0.96
CA ILE A 82 8.63 4.22 0.98
C ILE A 82 8.97 4.93 -0.32
N PHE A 83 9.68 6.04 -0.20
CA PHE A 83 10.21 6.79 -1.33
C PHE A 83 11.45 6.09 -1.88
N ILE A 84 11.36 5.50 -3.07
CA ILE A 84 12.45 4.76 -3.72
C ILE A 84 12.84 5.31 -5.09
N ALA A 85 11.99 6.14 -5.67
CA ALA A 85 12.20 6.73 -6.98
C ALA A 85 13.13 7.95 -6.93
N ARG A 86 13.65 8.35 -8.09
CA ARG A 86 14.48 9.57 -8.20
C ARG A 86 13.68 10.86 -8.34
N GLU A 87 12.42 10.77 -8.73
CA GLU A 87 11.57 11.95 -8.94
C GLU A 87 11.10 12.52 -7.60
N GLU A 88 11.51 13.73 -7.27
CA GLU A 88 11.15 14.47 -6.04
C GLU A 88 9.63 14.69 -5.86
N THR A 89 8.84 14.51 -6.91
CA THR A 89 7.39 14.68 -6.90
C THR A 89 6.64 13.44 -6.39
N LYS A 90 7.31 12.35 -6.08
CA LYS A 90 6.66 11.13 -5.57
C LYS A 90 6.48 11.20 -4.05
N PHE A 91 5.37 10.61 -3.59
CA PHE A 91 5.05 10.47 -2.18
C PHE A 91 5.80 9.29 -1.57
N GLY A 92 6.02 9.35 -0.28
CA GLY A 92 6.63 8.27 0.49
C GLY A 92 7.46 8.80 1.65
N MET A 93 7.71 7.97 2.63
CA MET A 93 8.65 8.22 3.73
C MET A 93 10.05 7.81 3.30
N GLU A 94 11.06 8.48 3.85
CA GLU A 94 12.43 7.96 3.84
C GLU A 94 12.52 6.69 4.71
N GLU A 95 13.47 5.80 4.42
CA GLU A 95 13.64 4.54 5.19
C GLU A 95 13.83 4.80 6.69
N ASN A 96 14.63 5.79 7.05
CA ASN A 96 14.90 6.16 8.45
C ASN A 96 13.66 6.72 9.17
N GLU A 97 12.77 7.42 8.46
CA GLU A 97 11.50 7.91 9.00
C GLU A 97 10.57 6.74 9.31
N ALA A 98 10.43 5.81 8.37
CA ALA A 98 9.60 4.62 8.54
C ALA A 98 10.11 3.73 9.69
N GLU A 99 11.42 3.53 9.80
CA GLU A 99 12.05 2.78 10.88
C GLU A 99 11.83 3.45 12.24
N SER A 100 12.05 4.76 12.32
CA SER A 100 11.83 5.54 13.54
C SER A 100 10.36 5.51 13.97
N LEU A 101 9.43 5.61 13.02
CA LEU A 101 7.99 5.47 13.27
C LEU A 101 7.65 4.12 13.89
N LEU A 102 8.09 3.02 13.28
CA LEU A 102 7.76 1.66 13.74
C LEU A 102 8.31 1.34 15.13
N ARG A 103 9.43 1.98 15.52
CA ARG A 103 10.05 1.81 16.85
C ARG A 103 9.50 2.76 17.91
N SER A 104 8.65 3.73 17.54
CA SER A 104 8.16 4.75 18.46
C SER A 104 7.10 4.20 19.42
N ASP A 105 7.11 4.68 20.66
CA ASP A 105 6.04 4.42 21.64
C ASP A 105 4.67 4.86 21.12
N PHE A 106 4.66 5.90 20.31
CA PHE A 106 3.45 6.38 19.67
C PHE A 106 2.84 5.31 18.77
N PHE A 107 3.63 4.69 17.88
CA PHE A 107 3.14 3.62 17.00
C PHE A 107 2.59 2.44 17.82
N GLN A 108 3.25 2.07 18.92
CA GLN A 108 2.79 1.00 19.81
C GLN A 108 1.43 1.31 20.49
N SER A 109 1.07 2.61 20.59
CA SER A 109 -0.21 3.05 21.14
C SER A 109 -1.39 2.93 20.17
N LEU A 110 -1.14 2.77 18.88
CA LEU A 110 -2.17 2.68 17.83
C LEU A 110 -2.83 1.30 17.85
N LYS A 111 -4.12 1.25 18.16
CA LYS A 111 -4.85 -0.02 18.35
C LYS A 111 -5.76 -0.41 17.19
N HIS A 112 -5.95 0.49 16.25
CA HIS A 112 -6.90 0.34 15.15
C HIS A 112 -6.26 0.37 13.76
N VAL A 113 -4.93 0.29 13.71
CA VAL A 113 -4.16 0.07 12.48
C VAL A 113 -3.21 -1.09 12.68
N ARG A 114 -2.91 -1.79 11.59
CA ARG A 114 -1.94 -2.88 11.58
C ARG A 114 -1.05 -2.71 10.36
N VAL A 115 0.24 -2.47 10.59
CA VAL A 115 1.21 -2.37 9.51
C VAL A 115 1.57 -3.78 9.04
N ARG A 116 1.21 -4.08 7.78
CA ARG A 116 1.40 -5.39 7.15
C ARG A 116 2.66 -5.46 6.29
N GLY A 117 3.37 -4.35 6.11
CA GLY A 117 4.56 -4.31 5.28
C GLY A 117 4.79 -2.96 4.62
N LEU A 118 5.43 -2.98 3.46
CA LEU A 118 5.85 -1.81 2.72
C LEU A 118 5.23 -1.74 1.32
N MET A 119 5.17 -0.53 0.79
CA MET A 119 4.84 -0.26 -0.61
C MET A 119 5.88 0.68 -1.21
N GLY A 120 6.22 0.46 -2.48
CA GLY A 120 7.03 1.39 -3.25
C GLY A 120 6.64 1.45 -4.72
N MET A 121 6.99 2.57 -5.34
CA MET A 121 6.86 2.78 -6.78
C MET A 121 8.20 3.21 -7.35
N ALA A 122 8.73 2.44 -8.28
CA ALA A 122 9.98 2.78 -8.95
C ALA A 122 9.86 4.01 -9.85
N SER A 123 10.98 4.55 -10.26
CA SER A 123 11.07 5.64 -11.24
C SER A 123 10.34 5.28 -12.53
N ASN A 124 9.62 6.25 -13.10
CA ASN A 124 8.98 6.07 -14.41
C ASN A 124 10.02 6.25 -15.52
N THR A 125 10.69 5.17 -15.89
CA THR A 125 11.82 5.18 -16.84
C THR A 125 11.86 3.89 -17.66
N GLU A 126 12.50 3.95 -18.82
CA GLU A 126 12.83 2.76 -19.63
C GLU A 126 14.08 2.03 -19.14
N ASP A 127 14.86 2.63 -18.24
CA ASP A 127 16.06 2.01 -17.64
C ASP A 127 15.67 0.92 -16.64
N LYS A 128 15.55 -0.30 -17.15
CA LYS A 128 15.22 -1.50 -16.34
C LYS A 128 16.23 -1.79 -15.24
N ASN A 129 17.50 -1.37 -15.41
CA ASN A 129 18.52 -1.59 -14.37
C ASN A 129 18.29 -0.64 -13.19
N LEU A 130 17.86 0.60 -13.45
CA LEU A 130 17.47 1.52 -12.41
C LEU A 130 16.25 1.00 -11.64
N VAL A 131 15.19 0.61 -12.34
CA VAL A 131 13.98 0.03 -11.73
C VAL A 131 14.31 -1.18 -10.85
N ARG A 132 15.16 -2.08 -11.36
CA ARG A 132 15.62 -3.26 -10.62
C ARG A 132 16.39 -2.86 -9.34
N LYS A 133 17.27 -1.88 -9.43
CA LYS A 133 18.04 -1.39 -8.28
C LYS A 133 17.13 -0.81 -7.20
N GLU A 134 16.12 -0.04 -7.59
CA GLU A 134 15.15 0.56 -6.67
C GLU A 134 14.30 -0.49 -5.96
N PHE A 135 13.77 -1.49 -6.71
CA PHE A 135 13.02 -2.59 -6.11
C PHE A 135 13.86 -3.47 -5.20
N ARG A 136 15.11 -3.77 -5.60
CA ARG A 136 16.05 -4.52 -4.75
C ARG A 136 16.36 -3.79 -3.45
N GLY A 137 16.55 -2.47 -3.48
CA GLY A 137 16.73 -1.65 -2.29
C GLY A 137 15.54 -1.76 -1.35
N LEU A 138 14.33 -1.61 -1.86
CA LEU A 138 13.11 -1.74 -1.07
C LEU A 138 12.94 -3.15 -0.48
N TYR A 139 13.26 -4.20 -1.24
CA TYR A 139 13.22 -5.58 -0.75
C TYR A 139 14.22 -5.79 0.40
N GLN A 140 15.46 -5.29 0.27
CA GLN A 140 16.47 -5.39 1.33
C GLN A 140 16.02 -4.66 2.60
N PHE A 141 15.43 -3.48 2.46
CA PHE A 141 14.86 -2.74 3.59
C PHE A 141 13.70 -3.50 4.24
N PHE A 142 12.79 -4.06 3.43
CA PHE A 142 11.67 -4.87 3.92
C PHE A 142 12.14 -6.09 4.71
N GLU A 143 13.09 -6.87 4.21
CA GLU A 143 13.60 -8.08 4.88
C GLU A 143 14.33 -7.72 6.19
N ARG A 144 15.09 -6.61 6.19
CA ARG A 144 15.73 -6.11 7.40
C ARG A 144 14.70 -5.75 8.48
N LEU A 145 13.70 -4.95 8.13
CA LEU A 145 12.63 -4.56 9.06
C LEU A 145 11.84 -5.77 9.56
N LYS A 146 11.49 -6.70 8.68
CA LYS A 146 10.78 -7.92 9.03
C LYS A 146 11.52 -8.74 10.08
N SER A 147 12.82 -8.89 9.93
CA SER A 147 13.68 -9.58 10.90
C SER A 147 13.75 -8.86 12.24
N GLU A 148 13.84 -7.51 12.23
CA GLU A 148 13.99 -6.69 13.43
C GLU A 148 12.69 -6.55 14.23
N ILE A 149 11.55 -6.39 13.52
CA ILE A 149 10.23 -6.23 14.15
C ILE A 149 9.75 -7.55 14.76
N GLY A 150 10.11 -8.69 14.16
CA GLY A 150 9.69 -10.00 14.62
C GLY A 150 8.17 -10.24 14.57
N ASN A 151 7.44 -9.42 13.79
CA ASN A 151 6.00 -9.54 13.61
C ASN A 151 5.70 -10.44 12.40
N PRO A 152 5.13 -11.63 12.57
CA PRO A 152 4.82 -12.54 11.46
C PRO A 152 3.80 -11.97 10.48
N GLU A 153 3.00 -10.99 10.90
CA GLU A 153 2.02 -10.32 10.02
C GLU A 153 2.67 -9.27 9.09
N PHE A 154 3.93 -8.89 9.30
CA PHE A 154 4.68 -8.01 8.40
C PHE A 154 5.23 -8.80 7.21
N GLU A 155 4.39 -9.04 6.21
CA GLU A 155 4.64 -10.00 5.12
C GLU A 155 4.37 -9.46 3.71
N ILE A 156 3.81 -8.23 3.60
CA ILE A 156 3.42 -7.67 2.30
C ILE A 156 4.47 -6.68 1.81
N LEU A 157 5.06 -7.01 0.66
CA LEU A 157 5.87 -6.09 -0.12
C LEU A 157 5.15 -5.75 -1.42
N SER A 158 4.47 -4.59 -1.44
CA SER A 158 3.69 -4.15 -2.58
C SER A 158 4.53 -3.28 -3.50
N MET A 159 5.02 -3.85 -4.59
CA MET A 159 5.75 -3.14 -5.64
C MET A 159 5.50 -3.78 -7.00
N GLY A 160 5.63 -2.99 -8.07
CA GLY A 160 5.35 -3.43 -9.43
C GLY A 160 3.94 -3.07 -9.91
N MET A 161 3.90 -2.47 -11.10
CA MET A 161 2.71 -2.09 -11.85
C MET A 161 2.75 -2.70 -13.25
N SER A 162 1.78 -2.39 -14.10
CA SER A 162 1.65 -2.97 -15.45
C SER A 162 2.92 -2.90 -16.31
N SER A 163 3.78 -1.90 -16.11
CA SER A 163 5.02 -1.71 -16.89
C SER A 163 6.25 -2.44 -16.35
N ASP A 164 6.26 -2.77 -15.04
CA ASP A 164 7.47 -3.22 -14.34
C ASP A 164 7.26 -4.41 -13.38
N TYR A 165 6.05 -4.99 -13.35
CA TYR A 165 5.70 -6.08 -12.43
C TYR A 165 6.61 -7.32 -12.54
N GLN A 166 7.14 -7.61 -13.74
CA GLN A 166 8.04 -8.76 -13.92
C GLN A 166 9.33 -8.55 -13.12
N ILE A 167 9.93 -7.35 -13.23
CA ILE A 167 11.12 -6.98 -12.47
C ILE A 167 10.81 -6.99 -10.96
N ALA A 168 9.65 -6.48 -10.57
CA ALA A 168 9.23 -6.47 -9.17
C ALA A 168 9.13 -7.89 -8.58
N ILE A 169 8.56 -8.84 -9.33
CA ILE A 169 8.46 -10.25 -8.91
C ILE A 169 9.87 -10.87 -8.78
N GLU A 170 10.75 -10.64 -9.76
CA GLU A 170 12.14 -11.10 -9.71
C GLU A 170 12.91 -10.55 -8.49
N GLU A 171 12.58 -9.34 -8.04
CA GLU A 171 13.19 -8.68 -6.89
C GLU A 171 12.41 -8.91 -5.57
N GLY A 172 11.46 -9.86 -5.52
CA GLY A 172 10.85 -10.34 -4.29
C GLY A 172 9.53 -9.68 -3.92
N SER A 173 8.83 -9.01 -4.85
CA SER A 173 7.47 -8.50 -4.61
C SER A 173 6.53 -9.63 -4.19
N THR A 174 5.76 -9.41 -3.12
CA THR A 174 4.70 -10.33 -2.70
C THR A 174 3.31 -9.89 -3.17
N MET A 175 3.18 -8.64 -3.64
CA MET A 175 1.94 -8.09 -4.17
C MET A 175 2.21 -7.09 -5.30
N ILE A 176 1.67 -7.37 -6.48
CA ILE A 176 1.73 -6.46 -7.64
C ILE A 176 0.39 -5.76 -7.85
N ARG A 177 0.41 -4.63 -8.55
CA ARG A 177 -0.79 -3.80 -8.81
C ARG A 177 -1.00 -3.65 -10.31
N LEU A 178 -1.84 -4.49 -10.88
CA LEU A 178 -2.12 -4.50 -12.32
C LEU A 178 -3.42 -3.75 -12.63
N GLY A 179 -3.35 -2.83 -13.57
CA GLY A 179 -4.49 -2.07 -14.07
C GLY A 179 -4.65 -2.22 -15.58
N SER A 180 -3.89 -1.43 -16.36
CA SER A 180 -3.98 -1.41 -17.82
C SER A 180 -3.75 -2.77 -18.48
N SER A 181 -2.89 -3.61 -17.92
CA SER A 181 -2.65 -4.98 -18.42
C SER A 181 -3.87 -5.91 -18.32
N ILE A 182 -4.84 -5.60 -17.46
CA ILE A 182 -6.06 -6.43 -17.27
C ILE A 182 -7.30 -5.73 -17.83
N PHE A 183 -7.45 -4.43 -17.57
CA PHE A 183 -8.68 -3.68 -17.87
C PHE A 183 -8.56 -2.78 -19.11
N GLY A 184 -7.40 -2.76 -19.77
CA GLY A 184 -7.10 -1.85 -20.88
C GLY A 184 -6.74 -0.43 -20.41
N GLU A 185 -6.42 0.43 -21.37
CA GLU A 185 -6.18 1.86 -21.11
C GLU A 185 -7.49 2.59 -20.80
N ARG A 186 -7.40 3.59 -19.89
CA ARG A 186 -8.53 4.45 -19.50
C ARG A 186 -8.60 5.68 -20.39
#